data_c88401effbea684dd3e862e4bdddaabe
#
_entry.id   c88401effbea684dd3e862e4bdddaabe
#
_cell.length_a   1.000
_cell.length_b   1.000
_cell.length_c   1.000
_cell.angle_alpha   90.00
_cell.angle_beta   90.00
_cell.angle_gamma   90.00
#
_symmetry.space_group_name_H-M   'P 1'
#
loop_
_entity.id
_entity.type
_entity.pdbx_description
1 polymer ?
#
loop_
_entity_poly.entity_id
_entity_poly.type
_entity_poly.pdbx_seq_one_letter_code
_entity_poly.pdbx_strand_id
1 'polypeptide(L)'
;MHLTVKQQVKHLSKEDYKTIKELCHIAKNLANEAIYNVRQYYFSEGEFLKYEKNYTLLKNSPNYKALNSNMAQQILKEVDGSFKSFFGLLKLAKQGKYTFKDCRLPHYLPKDGYTTLVIGFVRLKENKLILPFSNGFKKTHKAVEITIPPILLDKKVKEIRIIPKAKARFFEIQYIYEAECVQRNLNTNNALALDLGINNLVTAVSSNGRSFIIDGRKLKSINQWFNKENARLQSIKDKQHYGKKSTNRQKAIARDRTNKVNDYMNKAARKVINYCIANDIGALVVGYNETFQQSSHIGKRNNQNFVNIPYGQLRSKLEYLCRLNGIIFVKQEESYTSKSSFWDQDDIPVYNADNPREYQFSGKRVHRGQYKTASGKTINADVNGALNIMRKSSVVDVSILYGRGEVDTPVRIRIA
;
A
#
# COMPACT_ATOMS: atom_id res chain seq x y z
N MET A 1 -1.65 -16.30 -8.53
CA MET A 1 -1.38 -15.13 -7.64
C MET A 1 -2.70 -14.63 -7.06
N HIS A 2 -2.73 -14.12 -5.80
CA HIS A 2 -3.96 -13.53 -5.25
C HIS A 2 -3.93 -12.01 -5.38
N LEU A 3 -4.99 -11.46 -5.94
CA LEU A 3 -5.21 -10.02 -6.07
C LEU A 3 -6.45 -9.59 -5.29
N THR A 4 -6.53 -8.30 -4.97
CA THR A 4 -7.64 -7.74 -4.19
C THR A 4 -8.31 -6.58 -4.92
N VAL A 5 -9.62 -6.68 -5.11
CA VAL A 5 -10.47 -5.56 -5.52
C VAL A 5 -11.13 -4.97 -4.28
N LYS A 6 -11.14 -3.65 -4.16
CA LYS A 6 -11.77 -2.91 -3.06
C LYS A 6 -13.01 -2.18 -3.56
N GLN A 7 -14.10 -2.33 -2.83
CA GLN A 7 -15.36 -1.64 -3.06
C GLN A 7 -15.77 -0.87 -1.82
N GLN A 8 -16.08 0.41 -1.96
CA GLN A 8 -16.81 1.13 -0.93
C GLN A 8 -18.30 0.87 -1.14
N VAL A 9 -18.94 0.28 -0.14
CA VAL A 9 -20.36 -0.02 -0.23
C VAL A 9 -21.16 1.29 -0.15
N LYS A 10 -21.94 1.55 -1.19
CA LYS A 10 -22.86 2.68 -1.29
C LYS A 10 -24.29 2.18 -1.38
N HIS A 11 -25.24 3.01 -1.02
CA HIS A 11 -26.66 2.75 -1.18
C HIS A 11 -27.19 1.50 -0.45
N LEU A 12 -26.60 1.17 0.72
CA LEU A 12 -27.21 0.19 1.61
C LEU A 12 -28.55 0.71 2.13
N SER A 13 -29.55 -0.15 2.19
CA SER A 13 -30.77 0.14 2.95
C SER A 13 -30.43 0.37 4.42
N LYS A 14 -31.31 1.04 5.16
CA LYS A 14 -31.13 1.23 6.61
C LYS A 14 -31.09 -0.10 7.35
N GLU A 15 -31.82 -1.09 6.87
CA GLU A 15 -31.89 -2.45 7.43
C GLU A 15 -30.58 -3.20 7.17
N ASP A 16 -30.11 -3.26 5.91
CA ASP A 16 -28.85 -3.91 5.54
C ASP A 16 -27.65 -3.31 6.30
N TYR A 17 -27.64 -1.98 6.39
CA TYR A 17 -26.60 -1.28 7.16
C TYR A 17 -26.58 -1.72 8.63
N LYS A 18 -27.77 -1.80 9.29
CA LYS A 18 -27.88 -2.26 10.68
C LYS A 18 -27.43 -3.69 10.82
N THR A 19 -27.87 -4.57 9.93
CA THR A 19 -27.51 -6.00 9.91
C THR A 19 -26.00 -6.22 9.78
N ILE A 20 -25.33 -5.56 8.83
CA ILE A 20 -23.89 -5.68 8.68
C ILE A 20 -23.15 -5.13 9.91
N LYS A 21 -23.63 -4.02 10.45
CA LYS A 21 -23.06 -3.40 11.65
C LYS A 21 -23.17 -4.33 12.86
N GLU A 22 -24.31 -4.99 13.05
CA GLU A 22 -24.55 -5.97 14.11
C GLU A 22 -23.63 -7.17 13.96
N LEU A 23 -23.52 -7.77 12.77
CA LEU A 23 -22.59 -8.87 12.51
C LEU A 23 -21.14 -8.49 12.84
N CYS A 24 -20.69 -7.28 12.46
CA CYS A 24 -19.36 -6.79 12.81
C CYS A 24 -19.17 -6.61 14.33
N HIS A 25 -20.23 -6.29 15.06
CA HIS A 25 -20.23 -6.18 16.53
C HIS A 25 -20.16 -7.56 17.19
N ILE A 26 -20.97 -8.51 16.75
CA ILE A 26 -20.96 -9.90 17.24
C ILE A 26 -19.57 -10.52 16.97
N ALA A 27 -19.00 -10.30 15.78
CA ALA A 27 -17.67 -10.75 15.44
C ALA A 27 -16.60 -10.18 16.40
N LYS A 28 -16.71 -8.91 16.79
CA LYS A 28 -15.84 -8.29 17.80
C LYS A 28 -16.01 -8.94 19.18
N ASN A 29 -17.24 -9.28 19.57
CA ASN A 29 -17.49 -9.98 20.83
C ASN A 29 -16.81 -11.35 20.83
N LEU A 30 -17.01 -12.15 19.77
CA LEU A 30 -16.35 -13.44 19.61
C LEU A 30 -14.82 -13.34 19.60
N ALA A 31 -14.26 -12.31 18.94
CA ALA A 31 -12.82 -12.07 18.98
C ALA A 31 -12.33 -11.80 20.41
N ASN A 32 -13.06 -11.01 21.19
CA ASN A 32 -12.72 -10.75 22.59
C ASN A 32 -12.82 -12.01 23.48
N GLU A 33 -13.82 -12.86 23.27
CA GLU A 33 -13.93 -14.18 23.95
C GLU A 33 -12.70 -15.04 23.61
N ALA A 34 -12.32 -15.09 22.34
CA ALA A 34 -11.18 -15.85 21.89
C ALA A 34 -9.84 -15.31 22.46
N ILE A 35 -9.68 -13.99 22.51
CA ILE A 35 -8.52 -13.34 23.13
C ILE A 35 -8.49 -13.64 24.64
N TYR A 36 -9.64 -13.59 25.30
CA TYR A 36 -9.75 -13.90 26.73
C TYR A 36 -9.25 -15.31 27.02
N ASN A 37 -9.76 -16.32 26.31
CA ASN A 37 -9.35 -17.70 26.51
C ASN A 37 -7.86 -17.92 26.30
N VAL A 38 -7.27 -17.35 25.21
CA VAL A 38 -5.84 -17.48 24.95
C VAL A 38 -5.02 -16.81 26.05
N ARG A 39 -5.42 -15.65 26.53
CA ARG A 39 -4.70 -14.93 27.59
C ARG A 39 -4.79 -15.66 28.93
N GLN A 40 -6.00 -16.12 29.33
CA GLN A 40 -6.18 -16.86 30.59
C GLN A 40 -5.35 -18.16 30.56
N TYR A 41 -5.44 -18.92 29.48
CA TYR A 41 -4.66 -20.15 29.33
C TYR A 41 -3.15 -19.88 29.36
N TYR A 42 -2.69 -18.82 28.74
CA TYR A 42 -1.27 -18.45 28.77
C TYR A 42 -0.80 -18.04 30.18
N PHE A 43 -1.65 -17.34 30.92
CA PHE A 43 -1.31 -16.92 32.29
C PHE A 43 -1.38 -18.07 33.32
N SER A 44 -2.24 -19.07 33.10
CA SER A 44 -2.36 -20.22 33.99
C SER A 44 -1.34 -21.32 33.68
N GLU A 45 -1.16 -21.65 32.40
CA GLU A 45 -0.38 -22.81 31.97
C GLU A 45 1.02 -22.43 31.46
N GLY A 46 1.30 -21.16 31.20
CA GLY A 46 2.54 -20.71 30.56
C GLY A 46 2.64 -21.08 29.07
N GLU A 47 1.60 -21.67 28.49
CA GLU A 47 1.58 -22.19 27.13
C GLU A 47 0.61 -21.43 26.21
N PHE A 48 0.84 -21.54 24.89
CA PHE A 48 -0.07 -20.95 23.90
C PHE A 48 -1.28 -21.86 23.62
N LEU A 49 -2.49 -21.34 23.88
CA LEU A 49 -3.74 -21.99 23.50
C LEU A 49 -3.93 -21.93 21.99
N LYS A 50 -3.77 -23.08 21.30
CA LYS A 50 -3.91 -23.19 19.85
C LYS A 50 -5.38 -23.06 19.40
N TYR A 51 -5.55 -22.75 18.09
CA TYR A 51 -6.86 -22.58 17.45
C TYR A 51 -7.84 -23.73 17.78
N GLU A 52 -7.44 -24.98 17.66
CA GLU A 52 -8.30 -26.15 17.78
C GLU A 52 -8.95 -26.23 19.18
N LYS A 53 -8.16 -26.00 20.23
CA LYS A 53 -8.62 -26.02 21.62
C LYS A 53 -9.53 -24.80 21.90
N ASN A 54 -9.13 -23.61 21.41
CA ASN A 54 -9.97 -22.41 21.55
C ASN A 54 -11.30 -22.53 20.80
N TYR A 55 -11.30 -23.16 19.61
CA TYR A 55 -12.53 -23.50 18.87
C TYR A 55 -13.45 -24.40 19.70
N THR A 56 -12.92 -25.46 20.31
CA THR A 56 -13.71 -26.38 21.14
C THR A 56 -14.37 -25.67 22.30
N LEU A 57 -13.70 -24.72 22.94
CA LEU A 57 -14.25 -23.91 24.02
C LEU A 57 -15.38 -22.97 23.57
N LEU A 58 -15.26 -22.42 22.33
CA LEU A 58 -16.15 -21.35 21.87
C LEU A 58 -17.24 -21.77 20.89
N LYS A 59 -17.18 -22.96 20.28
CA LYS A 59 -18.17 -23.42 19.27
C LYS A 59 -19.64 -23.37 19.74
N ASN A 60 -19.86 -23.37 21.06
CA ASN A 60 -21.16 -23.29 21.66
C ASN A 60 -21.51 -21.90 22.23
N SER A 61 -20.61 -20.93 22.17
CA SER A 61 -20.90 -19.59 22.69
C SER A 61 -22.02 -18.91 21.89
N PRO A 62 -22.82 -18.04 22.50
CA PRO A 62 -23.88 -17.29 21.83
C PRO A 62 -23.35 -16.49 20.63
N ASN A 63 -22.17 -15.84 20.75
CA ASN A 63 -21.57 -15.06 19.69
C ASN A 63 -21.07 -15.93 18.52
N TYR A 64 -20.57 -17.15 18.81
CA TYR A 64 -20.21 -18.10 17.75
C TYR A 64 -21.45 -18.57 16.98
N LYS A 65 -22.51 -18.97 17.67
CA LYS A 65 -23.76 -19.47 17.06
C LYS A 65 -24.55 -18.39 16.30
N ALA A 66 -24.40 -17.12 16.67
CA ALA A 66 -25.03 -16.01 15.97
C ALA A 66 -24.38 -15.76 14.59
N LEU A 67 -23.11 -16.06 14.42
CA LEU A 67 -22.41 -15.95 13.15
C LEU A 67 -22.52 -17.22 12.30
N ASN A 68 -22.38 -17.08 10.99
CA ASN A 68 -22.12 -18.24 10.14
C ASN A 68 -20.83 -18.94 10.60
N SER A 69 -20.83 -20.28 10.65
CA SER A 69 -19.71 -21.06 11.19
C SER A 69 -18.37 -20.76 10.51
N ASN A 70 -18.37 -20.54 9.17
CA ASN A 70 -17.15 -20.17 8.47
C ASN A 70 -16.61 -18.81 8.92
N MET A 71 -17.50 -17.79 9.05
CA MET A 71 -17.09 -16.47 9.57
C MET A 71 -16.56 -16.56 11.01
N ALA A 72 -17.23 -17.32 11.88
CA ALA A 72 -16.81 -17.51 13.25
C ALA A 72 -15.43 -18.17 13.34
N GLN A 73 -15.19 -19.22 12.55
CA GLN A 73 -13.89 -19.89 12.47
C GLN A 73 -12.77 -18.96 11.96
N GLN A 74 -13.05 -18.10 10.97
CA GLN A 74 -12.05 -17.14 10.49
C GLN A 74 -11.67 -16.13 11.58
N ILE A 75 -12.61 -15.67 12.41
CA ILE A 75 -12.30 -14.79 13.54
C ILE A 75 -11.36 -15.49 14.53
N LEU A 76 -11.62 -16.75 14.88
CA LEU A 76 -10.73 -17.52 15.77
C LEU A 76 -9.33 -17.71 15.16
N LYS A 77 -9.24 -17.95 13.85
CA LYS A 77 -7.96 -18.05 13.12
C LYS A 77 -7.19 -16.72 13.11
N GLU A 78 -7.89 -15.58 12.98
CA GLU A 78 -7.24 -14.26 13.06
C GLU A 78 -6.69 -13.98 14.47
N VAL A 79 -7.40 -14.38 15.51
CA VAL A 79 -6.91 -14.28 16.90
C VAL A 79 -5.69 -15.19 17.09
N ASP A 80 -5.73 -16.44 16.67
CA ASP A 80 -4.62 -17.38 16.70
C ASP A 80 -3.39 -16.82 15.97
N GLY A 81 -3.58 -16.27 14.75
CA GLY A 81 -2.53 -15.63 13.98
C GLY A 81 -1.91 -14.41 14.68
N SER A 82 -2.71 -13.61 15.38
CA SER A 82 -2.19 -12.44 16.11
C SER A 82 -1.32 -12.84 17.30
N PHE A 83 -1.67 -13.90 18.02
CA PHE A 83 -0.82 -14.45 19.10
C PHE A 83 0.42 -15.14 18.57
N LYS A 84 0.34 -15.89 17.47
CA LYS A 84 1.52 -16.43 16.79
C LYS A 84 2.51 -15.33 16.39
N SER A 85 2.01 -14.23 15.87
CA SER A 85 2.84 -13.05 15.55
C SER A 85 3.49 -12.45 16.80
N PHE A 86 2.75 -12.32 17.89
CA PHE A 86 3.28 -11.84 19.17
C PHE A 86 4.41 -12.73 19.70
N PHE A 87 4.21 -14.05 19.74
CA PHE A 87 5.26 -14.98 20.19
C PHE A 87 6.45 -15.01 19.23
N GLY A 88 6.21 -14.83 17.93
CA GLY A 88 7.28 -14.66 16.94
C GLY A 88 8.15 -13.42 17.23
N LEU A 89 7.53 -12.28 17.55
CA LEU A 89 8.26 -11.06 17.94
C LEU A 89 9.02 -11.24 19.25
N LEU A 90 8.47 -11.92 20.25
CA LEU A 90 9.17 -12.24 21.49
C LEU A 90 10.41 -13.09 21.23
N LYS A 91 10.34 -14.07 20.33
CA LYS A 91 11.49 -14.88 19.94
C LYS A 91 12.59 -14.03 19.29
N LEU A 92 12.22 -13.11 18.40
CA LEU A 92 13.17 -12.17 17.78
C LEU A 92 13.78 -11.22 18.81
N ALA A 93 12.99 -10.74 19.79
CA ALA A 93 13.48 -9.89 20.85
C ALA A 93 14.49 -10.62 21.76
N LYS A 94 14.26 -11.91 22.08
CA LYS A 94 15.22 -12.76 22.81
C LYS A 94 16.54 -12.94 22.04
N GLN A 95 16.52 -12.86 20.70
CA GLN A 95 17.70 -12.92 19.84
C GLN A 95 18.38 -11.55 19.63
N GLY A 96 17.92 -10.48 20.27
CA GLY A 96 18.44 -9.13 20.09
C GLY A 96 18.07 -8.48 18.76
N LYS A 97 17.20 -9.13 17.94
CA LYS A 97 16.76 -8.64 16.61
C LYS A 97 15.52 -7.75 16.66
N TYR A 98 14.88 -7.63 17.81
CA TYR A 98 13.71 -6.80 18.04
C TYR A 98 13.68 -6.27 19.48
N THR A 99 12.94 -5.19 19.75
CA THR A 99 12.89 -4.58 21.09
C THR A 99 11.74 -5.17 21.90
N PHE A 100 12.01 -5.70 23.10
CA PHE A 100 10.97 -6.24 24.00
C PHE A 100 9.86 -5.23 24.30
N LYS A 101 10.20 -3.95 24.45
CA LYS A 101 9.27 -2.86 24.72
C LYS A 101 8.21 -2.70 23.64
N ASP A 102 8.50 -3.12 22.40
CA ASP A 102 7.61 -3.03 21.26
C ASP A 102 6.78 -4.31 21.05
N CYS A 103 7.08 -5.39 21.76
CA CYS A 103 6.30 -6.63 21.77
C CYS A 103 5.02 -6.43 22.58
N ARG A 104 3.89 -6.18 21.92
CA ARG A 104 2.61 -5.95 22.60
C ARG A 104 1.71 -7.17 22.52
N LEU A 105 1.25 -7.63 23.68
CA LEU A 105 0.24 -8.71 23.76
C LEU A 105 -1.05 -8.26 23.06
N PRO A 106 -1.68 -9.10 22.23
CA PRO A 106 -2.97 -8.79 21.63
C PRO A 106 -4.01 -8.36 22.69
N HIS A 107 -4.60 -7.18 22.49
CA HIS A 107 -5.50 -6.56 23.46
C HIS A 107 -6.97 -6.66 23.02
N TYR A 108 -7.88 -6.50 23.97
CA TYR A 108 -9.31 -6.50 23.70
C TYR A 108 -9.73 -5.33 22.82
N LEU A 109 -10.69 -5.61 21.94
CA LEU A 109 -11.36 -4.57 21.18
C LEU A 109 -12.35 -3.79 22.08
N PRO A 110 -12.56 -2.50 21.86
CA PRO A 110 -13.46 -1.67 22.68
C PRO A 110 -14.89 -2.23 22.76
N LYS A 111 -15.60 -1.99 23.89
CA LYS A 111 -16.97 -2.44 24.10
C LYS A 111 -17.88 -2.08 22.92
N ASP A 112 -17.85 -0.82 22.46
CA ASP A 112 -18.62 -0.30 21.33
C ASP A 112 -17.87 -0.44 19.98
N GLY A 113 -16.93 -1.38 19.91
CA GLY A 113 -16.11 -1.62 18.74
C GLY A 113 -16.75 -2.53 17.71
N TYR A 114 -16.08 -2.67 16.59
CA TYR A 114 -16.43 -3.52 15.47
C TYR A 114 -15.17 -4.14 14.90
N THR A 115 -15.27 -5.37 14.38
CA THR A 115 -14.16 -6.00 13.68
C THR A 115 -14.55 -6.44 12.28
N THR A 116 -13.57 -6.81 11.47
CA THR A 116 -13.75 -7.29 10.10
C THR A 116 -14.48 -8.61 10.08
N LEU A 117 -15.42 -8.77 9.15
CA LEU A 117 -16.01 -10.06 8.82
C LEU A 117 -15.16 -10.68 7.69
N VAL A 118 -14.71 -11.91 7.87
CA VAL A 118 -13.99 -12.67 6.86
C VAL A 118 -14.87 -13.84 6.42
N ILE A 119 -15.13 -13.93 5.13
CA ILE A 119 -15.94 -14.95 4.47
C ILE A 119 -15.00 -15.77 3.58
N GLY A 120 -14.59 -16.94 4.06
CA GLY A 120 -13.72 -17.85 3.33
C GLY A 120 -14.45 -18.82 2.39
N PHE A 121 -15.77 -18.98 2.58
CA PHE A 121 -16.62 -19.74 1.67
C PHE A 121 -17.59 -18.78 0.96
N VAL A 122 -17.19 -18.33 -0.24
CA VAL A 122 -17.88 -17.28 -0.98
C VAL A 122 -18.98 -17.88 -1.87
N ARG A 123 -20.20 -17.33 -1.74
CA ARG A 123 -21.33 -17.60 -2.62
C ARG A 123 -21.68 -16.32 -3.38
N LEU A 124 -21.39 -16.32 -4.66
CA LEU A 124 -21.85 -15.28 -5.59
C LEU A 124 -23.04 -15.86 -6.38
N LYS A 125 -24.11 -15.10 -6.50
CA LYS A 125 -25.25 -15.41 -7.36
C LYS A 125 -25.35 -14.30 -8.39
N GLU A 126 -25.12 -14.63 -9.64
CA GLU A 126 -25.03 -13.65 -10.73
C GLU A 126 -23.99 -12.55 -10.39
N ASN A 127 -24.42 -11.31 -10.27
CA ASN A 127 -23.61 -10.14 -9.93
C ASN A 127 -23.73 -9.72 -8.46
N LYS A 128 -24.24 -10.61 -7.57
CA LYS A 128 -24.48 -10.29 -6.15
C LYS A 128 -23.70 -11.19 -5.22
N LEU A 129 -23.18 -10.59 -4.17
CA LEU A 129 -22.73 -11.28 -2.96
C LEU A 129 -23.91 -11.42 -2.02
N ILE A 130 -24.24 -12.64 -1.64
CA ILE A 130 -25.22 -12.93 -0.58
C ILE A 130 -24.46 -13.20 0.70
N LEU A 131 -24.71 -12.40 1.75
CA LEU A 131 -24.01 -12.58 3.03
C LEU A 131 -24.47 -13.89 3.69
N PRO A 132 -23.54 -14.76 4.11
CA PRO A 132 -23.90 -16.01 4.77
C PRO A 132 -24.30 -15.74 6.22
N PHE A 133 -25.51 -16.12 6.60
CA PHE A 133 -26.03 -16.04 7.96
C PHE A 133 -26.09 -17.42 8.60
N SER A 134 -26.04 -17.47 9.94
CA SER A 134 -26.40 -18.67 10.70
C SER A 134 -27.91 -18.96 10.58
N ASN A 135 -28.32 -20.19 10.88
CA ASN A 135 -29.73 -20.55 10.81
C ASN A 135 -30.59 -19.75 11.82
N GLY A 136 -30.04 -19.43 13.00
CA GLY A 136 -30.68 -18.56 13.97
C GLY A 136 -30.85 -17.13 13.47
N PHE A 137 -29.80 -16.57 12.88
CA PHE A 137 -29.79 -15.19 12.39
C PHE A 137 -30.77 -14.98 11.21
N LYS A 138 -30.91 -15.98 10.33
CA LYS A 138 -31.89 -15.97 9.21
C LYS A 138 -33.33 -15.85 9.64
N LYS A 139 -33.70 -16.30 10.85
CA LYS A 139 -35.07 -16.24 11.35
C LYS A 139 -35.51 -14.81 11.68
N THR A 140 -34.56 -13.95 11.98
CA THR A 140 -34.80 -12.58 12.46
C THR A 140 -34.34 -11.48 11.51
N HIS A 141 -33.55 -11.83 10.51
CA HIS A 141 -32.94 -10.86 9.57
C HIS A 141 -33.17 -11.29 8.12
N LYS A 142 -33.45 -10.30 7.28
CA LYS A 142 -33.55 -10.51 5.84
C LYS A 142 -32.15 -10.71 5.25
N ALA A 143 -32.07 -11.45 4.14
CA ALA A 143 -30.83 -11.63 3.40
C ALA A 143 -30.25 -10.29 2.94
N VAL A 144 -28.97 -10.08 3.16
CA VAL A 144 -28.26 -8.90 2.66
C VAL A 144 -27.57 -9.25 1.35
N GLU A 145 -27.91 -8.52 0.29
CA GLU A 145 -27.35 -8.70 -1.05
C GLU A 145 -26.56 -7.45 -1.46
N ILE A 146 -25.35 -7.65 -1.94
CA ILE A 146 -24.46 -6.55 -2.35
C ILE A 146 -23.99 -6.80 -3.78
N THR A 147 -24.25 -5.85 -4.67
CA THR A 147 -23.74 -5.90 -6.06
C THR A 147 -22.23 -5.85 -6.07
N ILE A 148 -21.59 -6.82 -6.73
CA ILE A 148 -20.14 -6.90 -6.82
C ILE A 148 -19.62 -6.03 -7.98
N PRO A 149 -18.35 -5.59 -7.92
CA PRO A 149 -17.71 -4.89 -9.05
C PRO A 149 -17.68 -5.76 -10.31
N PRO A 150 -18.00 -5.20 -11.51
CA PRO A 150 -18.05 -5.97 -12.76
C PRO A 150 -16.77 -6.72 -13.10
N ILE A 151 -15.61 -6.20 -12.70
CA ILE A 151 -14.30 -6.84 -12.89
C ILE A 151 -14.18 -8.23 -12.23
N LEU A 152 -15.10 -8.57 -11.32
CA LEU A 152 -15.10 -9.85 -10.58
C LEU A 152 -16.03 -10.91 -11.20
N LEU A 153 -16.82 -10.58 -12.21
CA LEU A 153 -17.82 -11.50 -12.79
C LEU A 153 -17.18 -12.79 -13.30
N ASP A 154 -15.99 -12.68 -13.91
CA ASP A 154 -15.24 -13.81 -14.48
C ASP A 154 -14.11 -14.29 -13.56
N LYS A 155 -14.10 -13.89 -12.27
CA LYS A 155 -13.00 -14.21 -11.37
C LYS A 155 -13.43 -15.19 -10.28
N LYS A 156 -12.53 -16.11 -9.95
CA LYS A 156 -12.69 -17.03 -8.83
C LYS A 156 -12.36 -16.31 -7.54
N VAL A 157 -13.38 -15.74 -6.90
CA VAL A 157 -13.23 -15.10 -5.58
C VAL A 157 -13.04 -16.18 -4.52
N LYS A 158 -11.95 -16.07 -3.77
CA LYS A 158 -11.54 -17.03 -2.73
C LYS A 158 -11.97 -16.61 -1.32
N GLU A 159 -11.92 -15.30 -1.06
CA GLU A 159 -12.22 -14.73 0.26
C GLU A 159 -12.80 -13.33 0.10
N ILE A 160 -13.71 -12.99 0.98
CA ILE A 160 -14.28 -11.64 1.07
C ILE A 160 -14.08 -11.11 2.48
N ARG A 161 -13.64 -9.86 2.59
CA ARG A 161 -13.52 -9.14 3.86
C ARG A 161 -14.43 -7.93 3.87
N ILE A 162 -15.33 -7.83 4.85
CA ILE A 162 -16.15 -6.65 5.08
C ILE A 162 -15.54 -5.88 6.25
N ILE A 163 -14.98 -4.72 5.94
CA ILE A 163 -14.19 -3.92 6.88
C ILE A 163 -15.01 -2.73 7.35
N PRO A 164 -15.37 -2.66 8.64
CA PRO A 164 -16.05 -1.52 9.22
C PRO A 164 -15.07 -0.33 9.31
N LYS A 165 -15.42 0.78 8.71
CA LYS A 165 -14.64 2.03 8.73
C LYS A 165 -15.32 3.09 9.60
N ALA A 166 -14.52 3.94 10.25
CA ALA A 166 -14.99 5.05 11.08
C ALA A 166 -16.06 4.62 12.13
N LYS A 167 -15.80 3.56 12.89
CA LYS A 167 -16.74 2.94 13.86
C LYS A 167 -17.99 2.40 13.17
N ALA A 168 -17.81 1.65 12.10
CA ALA A 168 -18.86 1.06 11.27
C ALA A 168 -19.86 2.09 10.68
N ARG A 169 -19.43 3.34 10.47
CA ARG A 169 -20.25 4.35 9.79
C ARG A 169 -20.43 4.03 8.29
N PHE A 170 -19.46 3.36 7.71
CA PHE A 170 -19.50 2.82 6.36
C PHE A 170 -18.65 1.57 6.27
N PHE A 171 -18.82 0.81 5.19
CA PHE A 171 -18.11 -0.45 4.97
C PHE A 171 -17.31 -0.42 3.68
N GLU A 172 -16.11 -1.01 3.74
CA GLU A 172 -15.29 -1.34 2.57
C GLU A 172 -15.29 -2.86 2.42
N ILE A 173 -15.59 -3.37 1.23
CA ILE A 173 -15.46 -4.79 0.92
C ILE A 173 -14.19 -5.00 0.13
N GLN A 174 -13.43 -6.01 0.53
CA GLN A 174 -12.27 -6.50 -0.19
C GLN A 174 -12.58 -7.89 -0.72
N TYR A 175 -12.46 -8.05 -2.04
CA TYR A 175 -12.63 -9.33 -2.72
C TYR A 175 -11.25 -9.84 -3.11
N ILE A 176 -10.85 -10.95 -2.52
CA ILE A 176 -9.59 -11.63 -2.81
C ILE A 176 -9.89 -12.70 -3.86
N TYR A 177 -9.27 -12.59 -5.03
CA TYR A 177 -9.49 -13.50 -6.14
C TYR A 177 -8.17 -14.03 -6.69
N GLU A 178 -8.25 -15.16 -7.36
CA GLU A 178 -7.13 -15.79 -8.03
C GLU A 178 -6.92 -15.14 -9.40
N ALA A 179 -5.69 -14.73 -9.67
CA ALA A 179 -5.29 -14.18 -10.95
C ALA A 179 -4.10 -14.98 -11.50
N GLU A 180 -4.16 -15.28 -12.77
CA GLU A 180 -3.06 -15.90 -13.49
C GLU A 180 -1.99 -14.85 -13.82
N CYS A 181 -0.73 -15.26 -13.75
CA CYS A 181 0.39 -14.45 -14.19
C CYS A 181 0.61 -14.71 -15.69
N VAL A 182 0.56 -13.66 -16.49
CA VAL A 182 0.78 -13.75 -17.93
C VAL A 182 2.26 -13.58 -18.20
N GLN A 183 2.91 -14.63 -18.71
CA GLN A 183 4.28 -14.52 -19.20
C GLN A 183 4.24 -13.93 -20.61
N ARG A 184 4.67 -12.68 -20.73
CA ARG A 184 4.62 -11.93 -22.01
C ARG A 184 5.88 -12.10 -22.84
N ASN A 185 6.91 -12.79 -22.31
CA ASN A 185 8.21 -13.01 -22.97
C ASN A 185 8.82 -11.72 -23.52
N LEU A 186 8.72 -10.64 -22.77
CA LEU A 186 9.31 -9.35 -23.12
C LEU A 186 10.84 -9.43 -23.09
N ASN A 187 11.49 -8.62 -23.92
CA ASN A 187 12.95 -8.60 -24.04
C ASN A 187 13.59 -8.07 -22.74
N THR A 188 14.29 -8.94 -22.03
CA THR A 188 15.00 -8.61 -20.79
C THR A 188 16.25 -7.75 -20.98
N ASN A 189 16.76 -7.61 -22.21
CA ASN A 189 17.81 -6.67 -22.55
C ASN A 189 17.30 -5.24 -22.71
N ASN A 190 15.97 -5.03 -22.67
CA ASN A 190 15.35 -3.72 -22.60
C ASN A 190 14.91 -3.44 -21.17
N ALA A 191 15.36 -2.30 -20.62
CA ALA A 191 15.01 -1.88 -19.28
C ALA A 191 14.36 -0.48 -19.25
N LEU A 192 13.53 -0.27 -18.23
CA LEU A 192 13.00 1.05 -17.85
C LEU A 192 13.46 1.37 -16.45
N ALA A 193 14.20 2.46 -16.25
CA ALA A 193 14.58 2.94 -14.93
C ALA A 193 13.65 4.06 -14.46
N LEU A 194 13.28 4.05 -13.18
CA LEU A 194 12.42 5.04 -12.56
C LEU A 194 13.13 5.76 -11.42
N ASP A 195 13.15 7.10 -11.50
CA ASP A 195 13.41 8.00 -10.38
C ASP A 195 12.08 8.52 -9.81
N LEU A 196 11.89 8.45 -8.48
CA LEU A 196 10.66 8.81 -7.80
C LEU A 196 10.77 10.16 -7.10
N GLY A 197 9.94 11.12 -7.49
CA GLY A 197 10.02 12.49 -6.99
C GLY A 197 8.67 13.10 -6.57
N ILE A 198 8.71 14.36 -6.11
CA ILE A 198 7.51 15.08 -5.63
C ILE A 198 6.72 15.73 -6.76
N ASN A 199 7.36 16.58 -7.56
CA ASN A 199 6.69 17.30 -8.66
C ASN A 199 6.63 16.44 -9.94
N ASN A 200 7.63 15.61 -10.13
CA ASN A 200 7.70 14.53 -11.08
C ASN A 200 7.55 13.24 -10.25
N LEU A 201 6.32 12.67 -10.24
CA LEU A 201 6.06 11.47 -9.43
C LEU A 201 6.93 10.31 -9.86
N VAL A 202 7.10 10.17 -11.17
CA VAL A 202 7.98 9.20 -11.81
C VAL A 202 8.68 9.90 -12.95
N THR A 203 10.00 9.87 -12.97
CA THR A 203 10.80 10.15 -14.17
C THR A 203 11.31 8.82 -14.66
N ALA A 204 10.96 8.47 -15.88
CA ALA A 204 11.25 7.18 -16.48
C ALA A 204 12.19 7.34 -17.67
N VAL A 205 13.22 6.50 -17.74
CA VAL A 205 14.16 6.44 -18.86
C VAL A 205 14.26 5.00 -19.33
N SER A 206 14.09 4.79 -20.63
CA SER A 206 14.24 3.50 -21.30
C SER A 206 15.65 3.31 -21.85
N SER A 207 16.18 2.09 -21.80
CA SER A 207 17.42 1.71 -22.50
C SER A 207 17.36 1.97 -24.00
N ASN A 208 16.17 2.11 -24.58
CA ASN A 208 15.95 2.46 -25.99
C ASN A 208 16.10 3.97 -26.29
N GLY A 209 16.52 4.78 -25.32
CA GLY A 209 16.77 6.21 -25.47
C GLY A 209 15.54 7.11 -25.40
N ARG A 210 14.39 6.62 -24.88
CA ARG A 210 13.18 7.43 -24.67
C ARG A 210 12.96 7.71 -23.19
N SER A 211 12.41 8.87 -22.88
CA SER A 211 12.08 9.26 -21.51
C SER A 211 10.69 9.88 -21.38
N PHE A 212 10.10 9.74 -20.20
CA PHE A 212 8.84 10.42 -19.86
C PHE A 212 8.74 10.75 -18.37
N ILE A 213 7.88 11.69 -18.05
CA ILE A 213 7.59 12.11 -16.67
C ILE A 213 6.12 11.93 -16.40
N ILE A 214 5.77 11.23 -15.33
CA ILE A 214 4.41 11.26 -14.76
C ILE A 214 4.34 12.41 -13.75
N ASP A 215 3.46 13.35 -13.99
CA ASP A 215 3.31 14.59 -13.20
C ASP A 215 2.85 14.29 -11.77
N GLY A 216 3.57 14.78 -10.75
CA GLY A 216 3.21 14.64 -9.34
C GLY A 216 2.44 15.84 -8.75
N ARG A 217 2.30 16.95 -9.49
CA ARG A 217 1.69 18.20 -8.99
C ARG A 217 0.24 18.04 -8.56
N LYS A 218 -0.53 17.16 -9.21
CA LYS A 218 -1.91 16.86 -8.82
C LYS A 218 -1.98 16.21 -7.43
N LEU A 219 -1.08 15.25 -7.13
CA LEU A 219 -0.97 14.66 -5.77
C LEU A 219 -0.62 15.70 -4.73
N LYS A 220 0.33 16.57 -5.06
CA LYS A 220 0.72 17.69 -4.21
C LYS A 220 -0.48 18.61 -3.91
N SER A 221 -1.25 18.97 -4.93
CA SER A 221 -2.46 19.79 -4.79
C SER A 221 -3.51 19.12 -3.89
N ILE A 222 -3.78 17.82 -4.08
CA ILE A 222 -4.70 17.04 -3.24
C ILE A 222 -4.26 17.08 -1.77
N ASN A 223 -2.97 16.86 -1.51
CA ASN A 223 -2.43 16.87 -0.16
C ASN A 223 -2.43 18.27 0.47
N GLN A 224 -2.12 19.31 -0.30
CA GLN A 224 -2.15 20.70 0.19
C GLN A 224 -3.58 21.14 0.54
N TRP A 225 -4.55 20.84 -0.30
CA TRP A 225 -5.95 21.11 -0.02
C TRP A 225 -6.40 20.40 1.26
N PHE A 226 -6.10 19.10 1.38
CA PHE A 226 -6.43 18.32 2.58
C PHE A 226 -5.81 18.92 3.84
N ASN A 227 -4.52 19.26 3.81
CA ASN A 227 -3.83 19.83 4.97
C ASN A 227 -4.44 21.17 5.38
N LYS A 228 -4.75 22.05 4.41
CA LYS A 228 -5.39 23.36 4.66
C LYS A 228 -6.78 23.19 5.28
N GLU A 229 -7.62 22.34 4.69
CA GLU A 229 -8.99 22.13 5.17
C GLU A 229 -9.01 21.41 6.53
N ASN A 230 -8.13 20.42 6.74
CA ASN A 230 -8.01 19.75 8.03
C ASN A 230 -7.52 20.69 9.14
N ALA A 231 -6.59 21.59 8.84
CA ALA A 231 -6.13 22.61 9.79
C ALA A 231 -7.27 23.59 10.16
N ARG A 232 -8.06 24.03 9.16
CA ARG A 232 -9.25 24.87 9.37
C ARG A 232 -10.26 24.18 10.30
N LEU A 233 -10.59 22.91 10.01
CA LEU A 233 -11.51 22.13 10.84
C LEU A 233 -10.95 21.87 12.25
N GLN A 234 -9.64 21.69 12.37
CA GLN A 234 -8.98 21.54 13.66
C GLN A 234 -9.11 22.82 14.50
N SER A 235 -8.85 23.99 13.91
CA SER A 235 -8.99 25.28 14.59
C SER A 235 -10.43 25.51 15.10
N ILE A 236 -11.46 25.19 14.29
CA ILE A 236 -12.86 25.28 14.72
C ILE A 236 -13.13 24.34 15.90
N LYS A 237 -12.64 23.10 15.80
CA LYS A 237 -12.79 22.09 16.84
C LYS A 237 -12.15 22.52 18.17
N ASP A 238 -10.96 23.12 18.09
CA ASP A 238 -10.22 23.57 19.27
C ASP A 238 -10.95 24.75 19.97
N LYS A 239 -11.49 25.70 19.18
CA LYS A 239 -12.33 26.79 19.70
C LYS A 239 -13.62 26.31 20.37
N GLN A 240 -14.18 25.18 19.88
CA GLN A 240 -15.39 24.58 20.43
C GLN A 240 -15.10 23.58 21.58
N HIS A 241 -13.85 23.44 22.02
CA HIS A 241 -13.42 22.47 23.04
C HIS A 241 -13.93 21.03 22.81
N TYR A 242 -14.05 20.63 21.52
CA TYR A 242 -14.65 19.34 21.13
C TYR A 242 -13.81 18.12 21.53
N GLY A 243 -12.64 18.32 22.14
CA GLY A 243 -11.73 17.25 22.57
C GLY A 243 -10.86 16.68 21.44
N LYS A 244 -10.11 15.62 21.75
CA LYS A 244 -9.07 15.07 20.85
C LYS A 244 -9.59 14.24 19.67
N LYS A 245 -10.85 13.77 19.67
CA LYS A 245 -11.40 12.89 18.63
C LYS A 245 -11.64 13.63 17.31
N SER A 246 -11.32 13.01 16.18
CA SER A 246 -11.61 13.56 14.86
C SER A 246 -13.12 13.68 14.61
N THR A 247 -13.54 14.79 14.02
CA THR A 247 -14.93 15.02 13.62
C THR A 247 -15.33 14.16 12.42
N ASN A 248 -16.62 14.04 12.17
CA ASN A 248 -17.13 13.31 11.00
C ASN A 248 -16.67 13.95 9.68
N ARG A 249 -16.59 15.28 9.64
CA ARG A 249 -16.08 16.02 8.47
C ARG A 249 -14.60 15.75 8.23
N GLN A 250 -13.76 15.75 9.27
CA GLN A 250 -12.34 15.41 9.16
C GLN A 250 -12.15 13.99 8.64
N LYS A 251 -12.95 13.02 9.12
CA LYS A 251 -12.90 11.62 8.62
C LYS A 251 -13.31 11.52 7.15
N ALA A 252 -14.32 12.29 6.73
CA ALA A 252 -14.78 12.30 5.34
C ALA A 252 -13.69 12.83 4.39
N ILE A 253 -13.09 14.00 4.68
CA ILE A 253 -12.04 14.57 3.83
C ILE A 253 -10.78 13.71 3.81
N ALA A 254 -10.43 13.04 4.92
CA ALA A 254 -9.30 12.10 4.98
C ALA A 254 -9.54 10.89 4.07
N ARG A 255 -10.75 10.32 4.06
CA ARG A 255 -11.15 9.25 3.17
C ARG A 255 -11.08 9.68 1.71
N ASP A 256 -11.65 10.84 1.37
CA ASP A 256 -11.67 11.35 0.00
C ASP A 256 -10.25 11.61 -0.53
N ARG A 257 -9.40 12.20 0.31
CA ARG A 257 -7.96 12.34 0.00
C ARG A 257 -7.30 10.99 -0.26
N THR A 258 -7.51 10.01 0.61
CA THR A 258 -6.91 8.67 0.48
C THR A 258 -7.36 8.00 -0.81
N ASN A 259 -8.63 8.10 -1.16
CA ASN A 259 -9.17 7.53 -2.39
C ASN A 259 -8.56 8.18 -3.64
N LYS A 260 -8.49 9.52 -3.69
CA LYS A 260 -7.88 10.26 -4.80
C LYS A 260 -6.40 9.93 -4.99
N VAL A 261 -5.64 9.83 -3.88
CA VAL A 261 -4.22 9.45 -3.93
C VAL A 261 -4.07 8.01 -4.42
N ASN A 262 -4.87 7.07 -3.91
CA ASN A 262 -4.82 5.67 -4.33
C ASN A 262 -5.17 5.49 -5.81
N ASP A 263 -6.18 6.21 -6.31
CA ASP A 263 -6.56 6.19 -7.73
C ASP A 263 -5.40 6.68 -8.60
N TYR A 264 -4.80 7.81 -8.23
CA TYR A 264 -3.65 8.35 -8.95
C TYR A 264 -2.47 7.37 -8.99
N MET A 265 -2.14 6.75 -7.85
CA MET A 265 -1.06 5.75 -7.76
C MET A 265 -1.35 4.52 -8.63
N ASN A 266 -2.60 4.06 -8.66
CA ASN A 266 -3.02 2.94 -9.51
C ASN A 266 -2.85 3.27 -11.00
N LYS A 267 -3.31 4.45 -11.41
CA LYS A 267 -3.18 4.93 -12.79
C LYS A 267 -1.72 5.12 -13.19
N ALA A 268 -0.89 5.69 -12.30
CA ALA A 268 0.54 5.87 -12.53
C ALA A 268 1.26 4.53 -12.73
N ALA A 269 1.06 3.59 -11.81
CA ALA A 269 1.64 2.25 -11.90
C ALA A 269 1.21 1.53 -13.20
N ARG A 270 -0.08 1.59 -13.53
CA ARG A 270 -0.60 0.98 -14.77
C ARG A 270 0.02 1.61 -16.01
N LYS A 271 0.20 2.95 -16.03
CA LYS A 271 0.81 3.65 -17.16
C LYS A 271 2.26 3.19 -17.39
N VAL A 272 3.05 3.02 -16.31
CA VAL A 272 4.42 2.49 -16.39
C VAL A 272 4.42 1.08 -16.98
N ILE A 273 3.61 0.18 -16.47
CA ILE A 273 3.56 -1.21 -16.96
C ILE A 273 3.07 -1.30 -18.41
N ASN A 274 2.06 -0.52 -18.77
CA ASN A 274 1.58 -0.46 -20.16
C ASN A 274 2.68 0.06 -21.11
N TYR A 275 3.51 1.00 -20.64
CA TYR A 275 4.66 1.46 -21.41
C TYR A 275 5.69 0.33 -21.61
N CYS A 276 6.02 -0.43 -20.56
CA CYS A 276 6.93 -1.57 -20.68
C CYS A 276 6.41 -2.58 -21.71
N ILE A 277 5.12 -2.95 -21.63
CA ILE A 277 4.50 -3.91 -22.55
C ILE A 277 4.53 -3.39 -24.00
N ALA A 278 4.17 -2.12 -24.22
CA ALA A 278 4.11 -1.53 -25.56
C ALA A 278 5.49 -1.32 -26.24
N ASN A 279 6.57 -1.30 -25.45
CA ASN A 279 7.93 -1.06 -25.94
C ASN A 279 8.86 -2.27 -25.76
N ASP A 280 8.30 -3.47 -25.52
CA ASP A 280 9.03 -4.72 -25.35
C ASP A 280 10.14 -4.63 -24.28
N ILE A 281 9.79 -4.08 -23.10
CA ILE A 281 10.69 -3.88 -21.97
C ILE A 281 10.45 -4.97 -20.95
N GLY A 282 11.43 -5.86 -20.75
CA GLY A 282 11.38 -7.01 -19.86
C GLY A 282 11.90 -6.74 -18.45
N ALA A 283 12.56 -5.59 -18.20
CA ALA A 283 13.09 -5.24 -16.88
C ALA A 283 12.64 -3.84 -16.42
N LEU A 284 12.17 -3.72 -15.18
CA LEU A 284 11.83 -2.46 -14.52
C LEU A 284 12.74 -2.23 -13.32
N VAL A 285 13.55 -1.18 -13.36
CA VAL A 285 14.46 -0.77 -12.29
C VAL A 285 13.86 0.41 -11.57
N VAL A 286 13.71 0.33 -10.24
CA VAL A 286 13.12 1.41 -9.44
C VAL A 286 14.09 1.87 -8.38
N GLY A 287 14.38 3.16 -8.36
CA GLY A 287 15.18 3.78 -7.32
C GLY A 287 14.60 3.54 -5.93
N TYR A 288 15.47 3.19 -5.00
CA TYR A 288 15.10 2.86 -3.63
C TYR A 288 16.14 3.37 -2.64
N ASN A 289 15.66 4.06 -1.61
CA ASN A 289 16.44 4.38 -0.43
C ASN A 289 15.63 4.00 0.81
N GLU A 290 16.22 3.23 1.71
CA GLU A 290 15.54 2.68 2.88
C GLU A 290 15.08 3.78 3.86
N THR A 291 15.85 4.86 3.98
CA THR A 291 15.59 6.00 4.87
C THR A 291 14.87 7.17 4.17
N PHE A 292 14.47 7.02 2.92
CA PHE A 292 14.00 8.06 2.00
C PHE A 292 12.93 9.02 2.59
N GLN A 293 12.10 8.57 3.53
CA GLN A 293 11.07 9.41 4.15
C GLN A 293 11.26 9.63 5.67
N GLN A 294 12.26 9.02 6.28
CA GLN A 294 12.43 9.06 7.75
C GLN A 294 13.26 10.24 8.24
N SER A 295 14.20 10.75 7.46
CA SER A 295 15.15 11.79 7.87
C SER A 295 15.38 12.86 6.79
N SER A 296 14.32 13.23 6.05
CA SER A 296 14.46 14.21 4.97
C SER A 296 14.55 15.63 5.52
N HIS A 297 15.70 16.30 5.34
CA HIS A 297 15.93 17.71 5.70
C HIS A 297 15.78 18.64 4.48
N ILE A 298 14.67 18.52 3.72
CA ILE A 298 14.40 19.34 2.53
C ILE A 298 13.55 20.59 2.79
N GLY A 299 13.49 21.01 4.07
CA GLY A 299 12.70 22.14 4.57
C GLY A 299 11.25 21.76 4.90
N LYS A 300 10.66 22.43 5.89
CA LYS A 300 9.34 22.12 6.50
C LYS A 300 8.23 21.88 5.48
N ARG A 301 8.09 22.76 4.47
CA ARG A 301 7.05 22.68 3.43
C ARG A 301 7.26 21.52 2.47
N ASN A 302 8.51 21.26 2.09
CA ASN A 302 8.85 20.15 1.20
C ASN A 302 8.72 18.82 1.92
N ASN A 303 9.18 18.71 3.17
CA ASN A 303 9.01 17.51 4.00
C ASN A 303 7.53 17.14 4.14
N GLN A 304 6.64 18.09 4.41
CA GLN A 304 5.21 17.82 4.50
C GLN A 304 4.64 17.26 3.19
N ASN A 305 5.04 17.79 2.04
CA ASN A 305 4.60 17.28 0.74
C ASN A 305 5.18 15.89 0.46
N PHE A 306 6.45 15.67 0.80
CA PHE A 306 7.19 14.44 0.54
C PHE A 306 6.66 13.24 1.35
N VAL A 307 6.49 13.42 2.68
CA VAL A 307 5.98 12.40 3.59
C VAL A 307 4.54 11.97 3.24
N ASN A 308 3.75 12.85 2.63
CA ASN A 308 2.37 12.58 2.26
C ASN A 308 2.20 11.78 0.95
N ILE A 309 3.27 11.50 0.20
CA ILE A 309 3.23 10.66 -1.01
C ILE A 309 3.60 9.22 -0.63
N PRO A 310 2.72 8.23 -0.85
CA PRO A 310 2.98 6.85 -0.44
C PRO A 310 3.86 6.11 -1.47
N TYR A 311 5.15 6.44 -1.57
CA TYR A 311 6.11 5.82 -2.50
C TYR A 311 6.24 4.31 -2.29
N GLY A 312 6.24 3.84 -1.03
CA GLY A 312 6.24 2.41 -0.72
C GLY A 312 5.05 1.68 -1.35
N GLN A 313 3.87 2.29 -1.34
CA GLN A 313 2.68 1.74 -1.99
C GLN A 313 2.82 1.72 -3.52
N LEU A 314 3.43 2.75 -4.13
CA LEU A 314 3.68 2.79 -5.57
C LEU A 314 4.65 1.67 -5.97
N ARG A 315 5.77 1.51 -5.25
CA ARG A 315 6.73 0.42 -5.48
C ARG A 315 6.09 -0.96 -5.37
N SER A 316 5.33 -1.22 -4.30
CA SER A 316 4.62 -2.50 -4.16
C SER A 316 3.62 -2.76 -5.29
N LYS A 317 2.96 -1.69 -5.81
CA LYS A 317 2.05 -1.79 -6.96
C LYS A 317 2.81 -2.15 -8.25
N LEU A 318 3.94 -1.51 -8.50
CA LEU A 318 4.80 -1.83 -9.64
C LEU A 318 5.32 -3.27 -9.55
N GLU A 319 5.80 -3.68 -8.38
CA GLU A 319 6.34 -5.03 -8.13
C GLU A 319 5.31 -6.13 -8.45
N TYR A 320 4.07 -6.04 -7.91
CA TYR A 320 3.08 -7.06 -8.20
C TYR A 320 2.57 -7.02 -9.65
N LEU A 321 2.51 -5.83 -10.26
CA LEU A 321 2.14 -5.69 -11.67
C LEU A 321 3.22 -6.25 -12.60
N CYS A 322 4.50 -6.07 -12.27
CA CYS A 322 5.61 -6.71 -12.98
C CYS A 322 5.48 -8.23 -12.91
N ARG A 323 5.30 -8.79 -11.70
CA ARG A 323 5.09 -10.24 -11.53
C ARG A 323 3.88 -10.75 -12.34
N LEU A 324 2.79 -9.97 -12.40
CA LEU A 324 1.58 -10.35 -13.15
C LEU A 324 1.84 -10.42 -14.66
N ASN A 325 2.79 -9.67 -15.20
CA ASN A 325 3.05 -9.55 -16.62
C ASN A 325 4.40 -10.16 -17.06
N GLY A 326 5.10 -10.88 -16.18
CA GLY A 326 6.40 -11.50 -16.50
C GLY A 326 7.54 -10.50 -16.69
N ILE A 327 7.46 -9.30 -16.06
CA ILE A 327 8.50 -8.28 -16.07
C ILE A 327 9.41 -8.47 -14.85
N ILE A 328 10.73 -8.43 -15.04
CA ILE A 328 11.71 -8.48 -13.95
C ILE A 328 11.64 -7.16 -13.19
N PHE A 329 11.48 -7.21 -11.86
CA PHE A 329 11.43 -6.03 -11.00
C PHE A 329 12.70 -5.95 -10.16
N VAL A 330 13.45 -4.84 -10.30
CA VAL A 330 14.70 -4.58 -9.59
C VAL A 330 14.55 -3.35 -8.72
N LYS A 331 14.88 -3.47 -7.42
CA LYS A 331 15.03 -2.34 -6.51
C LYS A 331 16.50 -1.93 -6.49
N GLN A 332 16.80 -0.74 -6.98
CA GLN A 332 18.16 -0.23 -7.02
C GLN A 332 18.38 0.84 -5.95
N GLU A 333 19.39 0.66 -5.14
CA GLU A 333 19.84 1.67 -4.20
C GLU A 333 20.27 2.94 -4.97
N GLU A 334 19.77 4.13 -4.55
CA GLU A 334 19.85 5.37 -5.32
C GLU A 334 20.77 6.45 -4.74
N SER A 335 21.64 6.12 -3.75
CA SER A 335 22.60 7.09 -3.22
C SER A 335 23.45 7.70 -4.33
N TYR A 336 23.59 9.01 -4.26
CA TYR A 336 24.39 9.84 -5.18
C TYR A 336 23.92 9.87 -6.65
N THR A 337 22.90 9.13 -7.06
CA THR A 337 22.41 9.11 -8.46
C THR A 337 21.96 10.49 -8.97
N SER A 338 21.45 11.36 -8.09
CA SER A 338 21.07 12.74 -8.44
C SER A 338 22.23 13.73 -8.46
N LYS A 339 23.39 13.35 -7.90
CA LYS A 339 24.60 14.19 -7.84
C LYS A 339 25.60 13.85 -8.93
N SER A 340 25.78 12.55 -9.23
CA SER A 340 26.67 12.06 -10.26
C SER A 340 26.20 12.47 -11.65
N SER A 341 27.13 12.79 -12.54
CA SER A 341 26.83 13.05 -13.95
C SER A 341 26.83 11.76 -14.75
N PHE A 342 25.68 11.46 -15.40
CA PHE A 342 25.58 10.31 -16.29
C PHE A 342 26.46 10.48 -17.52
N TRP A 343 26.40 11.65 -18.18
CA TRP A 343 27.12 11.91 -19.43
C TRP A 343 28.63 12.07 -19.25
N ASP A 344 29.07 12.55 -18.08
CA ASP A 344 30.49 12.61 -17.73
C ASP A 344 30.98 11.29 -17.10
N GLN A 345 30.15 10.29 -17.02
CA GLN A 345 30.44 8.94 -16.51
C GLN A 345 31.04 8.89 -15.11
N ASP A 346 30.62 9.84 -14.23
CA ASP A 346 31.06 9.86 -12.84
C ASP A 346 30.79 8.52 -12.12
N ASP A 347 31.68 8.12 -11.23
CA ASP A 347 31.42 7.01 -10.33
C ASP A 347 30.19 7.27 -9.45
N ILE A 348 29.40 6.23 -9.19
CA ILE A 348 28.21 6.33 -8.35
C ILE A 348 28.45 5.51 -7.08
N PRO A 349 28.97 6.14 -6.00
CA PRO A 349 29.27 5.42 -4.77
C PRO A 349 27.99 4.98 -4.05
N VAL A 350 28.14 4.04 -3.11
CA VAL A 350 27.09 3.65 -2.15
C VAL A 350 27.31 4.43 -0.86
N TYR A 351 26.22 4.97 -0.28
CA TYR A 351 26.30 5.66 1.00
C TYR A 351 26.58 4.66 2.14
N ASN A 352 27.62 4.96 2.92
CA ASN A 352 27.92 4.21 4.13
C ASN A 352 27.70 5.12 5.35
N ALA A 353 26.74 4.80 6.19
CA ALA A 353 26.39 5.58 7.39
C ALA A 353 27.48 5.50 8.47
N ASP A 354 28.23 4.38 8.55
CA ASP A 354 29.28 4.16 9.54
C ASP A 354 30.60 4.88 9.15
N ASN A 355 30.78 5.19 7.86
CA ASN A 355 31.94 5.91 7.35
C ASN A 355 31.51 6.88 6.22
N PRO A 356 30.84 8.00 6.55
CA PRO A 356 30.38 8.95 5.57
C PRO A 356 31.57 9.65 4.87
N ARG A 357 31.59 9.63 3.52
CA ARG A 357 32.59 10.29 2.71
C ARG A 357 31.95 11.35 1.84
N GLU A 358 32.68 12.45 1.63
CA GLU A 358 32.33 13.44 0.63
C GLU A 358 32.90 13.05 -0.72
N TYR A 359 32.07 13.15 -1.77
CA TYR A 359 32.46 12.86 -3.15
C TYR A 359 32.27 14.10 -4.00
N GLN A 360 33.22 14.32 -4.87
CA GLN A 360 33.18 15.36 -5.92
C GLN A 360 32.67 14.74 -7.20
N PHE A 361 31.85 15.48 -7.94
CA PHE A 361 31.24 15.05 -9.20
C PHE A 361 31.56 16.09 -10.28
N SER A 362 31.68 15.62 -11.54
CA SER A 362 32.05 16.45 -12.68
C SER A 362 31.02 17.53 -13.01
N GLY A 363 29.73 17.20 -12.82
CA GLY A 363 28.63 18.12 -13.05
C GLY A 363 27.96 18.60 -11.74
N LYS A 364 27.03 19.53 -11.88
CA LYS A 364 26.28 20.05 -10.73
C LYS A 364 24.83 20.43 -11.07
N ARG A 365 23.94 20.33 -10.09
CA ARG A 365 22.57 20.86 -10.20
C ARG A 365 22.61 22.39 -10.10
N VAL A 366 22.27 23.10 -11.19
CA VAL A 366 22.31 24.59 -11.23
C VAL A 366 20.99 25.21 -10.84
N HIS A 367 19.88 24.62 -11.26
CA HIS A 367 18.53 25.03 -10.88
C HIS A 367 17.64 23.82 -10.62
N ARG A 368 16.44 24.06 -10.10
CA ARG A 368 15.47 23.00 -9.95
C ARG A 368 15.10 22.39 -11.31
N GLY A 369 15.34 21.07 -11.47
CA GLY A 369 15.08 20.35 -12.72
C GLY A 369 16.20 20.49 -13.77
N GLN A 370 17.28 21.24 -13.49
CA GLN A 370 18.40 21.43 -14.42
C GLN A 370 19.72 20.97 -13.79
N TYR A 371 20.46 20.18 -14.53
CA TYR A 371 21.79 19.69 -14.20
C TYR A 371 22.77 20.15 -15.29
N LYS A 372 23.92 20.68 -14.92
CA LYS A 372 24.98 21.11 -15.86
C LYS A 372 26.12 20.10 -15.79
N THR A 373 26.48 19.53 -16.92
CA THR A 373 27.62 18.61 -17.10
C THR A 373 28.96 19.35 -17.04
N ALA A 374 30.08 18.63 -16.97
CA ALA A 374 31.42 19.19 -17.07
C ALA A 374 31.63 19.92 -18.41
N SER A 375 31.08 19.37 -19.49
CA SER A 375 31.15 20.00 -20.83
C SER A 375 30.27 21.26 -20.96
N GLY A 376 29.57 21.67 -19.91
CA GLY A 376 28.69 22.85 -19.90
C GLY A 376 27.29 22.61 -20.44
N LYS A 377 26.93 21.41 -20.90
CA LYS A 377 25.60 21.06 -21.39
C LYS A 377 24.58 21.06 -20.22
N THR A 378 23.44 21.70 -20.41
CA THR A 378 22.34 21.70 -19.44
C THR A 378 21.33 20.63 -19.81
N ILE A 379 21.02 19.75 -18.87
CA ILE A 379 20.15 18.56 -19.03
C ILE A 379 19.08 18.54 -17.96
N ASN A 380 18.07 17.69 -18.15
CA ASN A 380 17.05 17.46 -17.14
C ASN A 380 17.62 16.69 -15.93
N ALA A 381 17.59 17.28 -14.73
CA ALA A 381 18.21 16.71 -13.53
C ALA A 381 17.57 15.39 -13.08
N ASP A 382 16.25 15.22 -13.28
CA ASP A 382 15.55 14.00 -12.86
C ASP A 382 15.77 12.88 -13.89
N VAL A 383 15.98 13.22 -15.18
CA VAL A 383 16.44 12.27 -16.22
C VAL A 383 17.86 11.79 -15.91
N ASN A 384 18.77 12.70 -15.51
CA ASN A 384 20.11 12.33 -15.07
C ASN A 384 20.06 11.31 -13.91
N GLY A 385 19.19 11.54 -12.92
CA GLY A 385 18.98 10.62 -11.80
C GLY A 385 18.49 9.25 -12.26
N ALA A 386 17.49 9.20 -13.14
CA ALA A 386 16.95 7.94 -13.65
C ALA A 386 17.96 7.15 -14.50
N LEU A 387 18.79 7.84 -15.32
CA LEU A 387 19.88 7.23 -16.07
C LEU A 387 20.95 6.63 -15.14
N ASN A 388 21.31 7.34 -14.08
CA ASN A 388 22.24 6.85 -13.08
C ASN A 388 21.69 5.65 -12.30
N ILE A 389 20.38 5.61 -12.00
CA ILE A 389 19.72 4.42 -11.42
C ILE A 389 19.84 3.23 -12.38
N MET A 390 19.61 3.43 -13.69
CA MET A 390 19.79 2.38 -14.70
C MET A 390 21.23 1.88 -14.73
N ARG A 391 22.20 2.79 -14.84
CA ARG A 391 23.64 2.45 -14.89
C ARG A 391 24.08 1.69 -13.64
N LYS A 392 23.71 2.17 -12.45
CA LYS A 392 24.05 1.56 -11.16
C LYS A 392 23.47 0.16 -11.00
N SER A 393 22.32 -0.11 -11.63
CA SER A 393 21.67 -1.44 -11.55
C SER A 393 22.39 -2.53 -12.34
N SER A 394 23.20 -2.16 -13.33
CA SER A 394 23.87 -3.10 -14.24
C SER A 394 22.96 -4.14 -14.91
N VAL A 395 21.66 -3.84 -15.00
CA VAL A 395 20.66 -4.76 -15.59
C VAL A 395 20.81 -4.81 -17.12
N VAL A 396 21.19 -3.68 -17.73
CA VAL A 396 21.40 -3.54 -19.17
C VAL A 396 22.62 -2.68 -19.43
N ASP A 397 23.22 -2.86 -20.62
CA ASP A 397 24.27 -1.95 -21.11
C ASP A 397 23.64 -0.59 -21.46
N VAL A 398 24.24 0.49 -20.92
CA VAL A 398 23.79 1.88 -21.13
C VAL A 398 24.72 2.66 -22.08
N SER A 399 25.75 2.03 -22.64
CA SER A 399 26.78 2.68 -23.46
C SER A 399 26.19 3.46 -24.63
N ILE A 400 25.18 2.93 -25.27
CA ILE A 400 24.48 3.57 -26.41
C ILE A 400 23.75 4.87 -26.03
N LEU A 401 23.48 5.10 -24.73
CA LEU A 401 22.75 6.28 -24.26
C LEU A 401 23.65 7.52 -24.13
N TYR A 402 24.99 7.37 -24.02
CA TYR A 402 25.89 8.51 -23.87
C TYR A 402 25.86 9.44 -25.08
N GLY A 403 25.61 8.91 -26.28
CA GLY A 403 25.52 9.68 -27.53
C GLY A 403 24.10 10.17 -27.89
N ARG A 404 23.07 9.77 -27.17
CA ARG A 404 21.65 10.07 -27.51
C ARG A 404 21.13 11.31 -26.81
N GLY A 405 20.93 12.40 -27.53
CA GLY A 405 20.37 13.64 -27.01
C GLY A 405 18.87 13.60 -26.71
N GLU A 406 18.10 12.74 -27.38
CA GLU A 406 16.63 12.65 -27.24
C GLU A 406 16.14 12.20 -25.86
N VAL A 407 16.97 11.44 -25.13
CA VAL A 407 16.70 10.98 -23.77
C VAL A 407 16.46 12.14 -22.79
N ASP A 408 17.05 13.31 -23.06
CA ASP A 408 17.00 14.48 -22.18
C ASP A 408 15.72 15.31 -22.32
N THR A 409 14.85 15.01 -23.28
CA THR A 409 13.57 15.71 -23.52
C THR A 409 12.35 14.85 -23.13
N PRO A 410 12.09 14.66 -21.82
CA PRO A 410 11.05 13.75 -21.38
C PRO A 410 9.66 14.26 -21.71
N VAL A 411 8.83 13.40 -22.27
CA VAL A 411 7.40 13.68 -22.51
C VAL A 411 6.66 13.72 -21.16
N ARG A 412 5.97 14.82 -20.88
CA ARG A 412 5.20 14.96 -19.63
C ARG A 412 3.78 14.39 -19.77
N ILE A 413 3.49 13.40 -18.94
CA ILE A 413 2.19 12.72 -18.86
C ILE A 413 1.41 13.25 -17.65
N ARG A 414 0.24 13.78 -17.88
CA ARG A 414 -0.73 14.18 -16.86
C ARG A 414 -1.79 13.08 -16.72
N ILE A 415 -1.98 12.59 -15.52
CA ILE A 415 -3.03 11.61 -15.20
C ILE A 415 -4.30 12.37 -14.81
N ALA A 416 -5.38 12.07 -15.50
CA ALA A 416 -6.71 12.67 -15.28
C ALA A 416 -7.38 12.18 -13.97
#